data_e9c90a1cdc80d02267a0d52a78d20283
#
_entry.id   e9c90a1cdc80d02267a0d52a78d20283
#
_cell.length_a   1.000
_cell.length_b   1.000
_cell.length_c   1.000
_cell.angle_alpha   90.00
_cell.angle_beta   90.00
_cell.angle_gamma   90.00
#
_symmetry.space_group_name_H-M   'P 1'
#
loop_
_entity.id
_entity.type
_entity.pdbx_description
1 polymer ?
#
loop_
_entity_poly.entity_id
_entity_poly.type
_entity_poly.pdbx_seq_one_letter_code
_entity_poly.pdbx_strand_id
1 'polypeptide(L)'
;MKNRLIALLVLFTVIFFSTAQAQTTARKFEAGKNTFLLDGKPFVVKAAELHYTRIPQAYWEHRIEMCKALGMNTICIYIFWNIHEQEE
;
A
#
# COMPACT_ATOMS: atom_id res chain seq x y z
N MET A 1 7.80 27.03 -42.57
CA MET A 1 8.09 25.63 -42.17
C MET A 1 8.56 25.52 -40.71
N LYS A 2 9.54 26.29 -40.26
CA LYS A 2 10.04 26.23 -38.87
C LYS A 2 8.97 26.39 -37.80
N ASN A 3 8.04 27.33 -37.95
CA ASN A 3 6.97 27.61 -36.98
C ASN A 3 5.93 26.47 -36.87
N ARG A 4 5.69 25.75 -37.97
CA ARG A 4 4.78 24.58 -37.95
C ARG A 4 5.41 23.39 -37.24
N LEU A 5 6.72 23.22 -37.38
CA LEU A 5 7.47 22.14 -36.71
C LEU A 5 7.51 22.38 -35.19
N ILE A 6 7.75 23.63 -34.77
CA ILE A 6 7.73 24.02 -33.35
C ILE A 6 6.33 23.84 -32.74
N ALA A 7 5.29 24.22 -33.44
CA ALA A 7 3.91 24.05 -33.00
C ALA A 7 3.53 22.56 -32.84
N LEU A 8 3.98 21.68 -33.74
CA LEU A 8 3.80 20.23 -33.65
C LEU A 8 4.57 19.63 -32.47
N LEU A 9 5.78 20.09 -32.21
CA LEU A 9 6.62 19.64 -31.10
C LEU A 9 6.02 20.04 -29.75
N VAL A 10 5.51 21.27 -29.64
CA VAL A 10 4.81 21.76 -28.44
C VAL A 10 3.51 21.00 -28.21
N LEU A 11 2.74 20.73 -29.26
CA LEU A 11 1.52 19.93 -29.16
C LEU A 11 1.80 18.50 -28.70
N PHE A 12 2.88 17.90 -29.18
CA PHE A 12 3.30 16.54 -28.80
C PHE A 12 3.75 16.47 -27.33
N THR A 13 4.48 17.47 -26.84
CA THR A 13 4.87 17.53 -25.43
C THR A 13 3.68 17.74 -24.50
N VAL A 14 2.69 18.56 -24.87
CA VAL A 14 1.47 18.76 -24.06
C VAL A 14 0.65 17.46 -23.95
N ILE A 15 0.57 16.66 -25.01
CA ILE A 15 -0.15 15.38 -25.00
C ILE A 15 0.55 14.36 -24.08
N PHE A 16 1.89 14.34 -24.06
CA PHE A 16 2.64 13.43 -23.19
C PHE A 16 2.54 13.77 -21.70
N PHE A 17 2.39 15.05 -21.34
CA PHE A 17 2.22 15.48 -19.94
C PHE A 17 0.82 15.15 -19.37
N SER A 18 -0.19 14.95 -20.23
CA SER A 18 -1.57 14.70 -19.79
C SER A 18 -1.84 13.27 -19.30
N THR A 19 -0.93 12.31 -19.52
CA THR A 19 -1.18 10.89 -19.23
C THR A 19 -0.55 10.39 -17.92
N ALA A 20 0.12 11.24 -17.16
CA ALA A 20 0.82 10.84 -15.93
C ALA A 20 0.03 11.17 -14.65
N GLN A 21 -1.29 11.05 -14.65
CA GLN A 21 -2.03 10.96 -13.40
C GLN A 21 -2.11 9.48 -13.00
N ALA A 22 -1.12 9.03 -12.24
CA ALA A 22 -1.25 7.82 -11.48
C ALA A 22 -2.40 8.00 -10.49
N GLN A 23 -3.59 7.53 -10.85
CA GLN A 23 -4.69 7.40 -9.92
C GLN A 23 -4.27 6.35 -8.90
N THR A 24 -3.75 6.78 -7.77
CA THR A 24 -3.72 5.97 -6.56
C THR A 24 -5.17 5.77 -6.14
N THR A 25 -5.83 4.78 -6.70
CA THR A 25 -7.12 4.33 -6.20
C THR A 25 -6.88 3.82 -4.79
N ALA A 26 -7.41 4.56 -3.80
CA ALA A 26 -7.36 4.13 -2.41
C ALA A 26 -7.99 2.74 -2.32
N ARG A 27 -7.26 1.79 -1.74
CA ARG A 27 -7.77 0.44 -1.53
C ARG A 27 -8.92 0.47 -0.55
N LYS A 28 -9.97 -0.29 -0.84
CA LYS A 28 -11.18 -0.36 -0.03
C LYS A 28 -11.28 -1.73 0.62
N PHE A 29 -11.36 -1.73 1.96
CA PHE A 29 -11.61 -2.93 2.75
C PHE A 29 -12.97 -2.82 3.42
N GLU A 30 -13.84 -3.82 3.23
CA GLU A 30 -15.22 -3.80 3.69
C GLU A 30 -15.63 -5.14 4.29
N ALA A 31 -16.64 -5.10 5.17
CA ALA A 31 -17.34 -6.29 5.60
C ALA A 31 -18.44 -6.65 4.58
N GLY A 32 -18.31 -7.81 3.96
CA GLY A 32 -19.35 -8.39 3.11
C GLY A 32 -20.34 -9.22 3.94
N LYS A 33 -21.33 -9.84 3.28
CA LYS A 33 -22.37 -10.63 3.95
C LYS A 33 -21.80 -11.83 4.75
N ASN A 34 -20.85 -12.56 4.19
CA ASN A 34 -20.26 -13.76 4.80
C ASN A 34 -18.72 -13.78 4.68
N THR A 35 -18.10 -12.70 4.25
CA THR A 35 -16.67 -12.59 4.05
C THR A 35 -16.23 -11.14 4.07
N PHE A 36 -14.94 -10.89 4.25
CA PHE A 36 -14.37 -9.57 3.97
C PHE A 36 -14.19 -9.38 2.48
N LEU A 37 -14.23 -8.12 2.04
CA LEU A 37 -13.98 -7.72 0.66
C LEU A 37 -12.78 -6.77 0.62
N LEU A 38 -11.85 -7.04 -0.28
CA LEU A 38 -10.76 -6.14 -0.62
C LEU A 38 -10.93 -5.70 -2.08
N ASP A 39 -11.14 -4.42 -2.30
CA ASP A 39 -11.44 -3.86 -3.62
C ASP A 39 -12.62 -4.56 -4.32
N GLY A 40 -13.68 -4.89 -3.55
CA GLY A 40 -14.88 -5.58 -4.01
C GLY A 40 -14.74 -7.09 -4.24
N LYS A 41 -13.56 -7.68 -3.99
CA LYS A 41 -13.31 -9.12 -4.14
C LYS A 41 -13.28 -9.82 -2.79
N PRO A 42 -13.78 -11.06 -2.68
CA PRO A 42 -13.68 -11.84 -1.47
C PRO A 42 -12.24 -11.95 -0.97
N PHE A 43 -12.06 -11.65 0.32
CA PHE A 43 -10.74 -11.64 0.97
C PHE A 43 -10.77 -12.51 2.22
N VAL A 44 -10.06 -13.64 2.18
CA VAL A 44 -9.89 -14.53 3.33
C VAL A 44 -8.66 -14.07 4.10
N VAL A 45 -8.85 -13.64 5.34
CA VAL A 45 -7.76 -13.20 6.22
C VAL A 45 -6.92 -14.41 6.62
N LYS A 46 -5.63 -14.37 6.30
CA LYS A 46 -4.58 -15.30 6.75
C LYS A 46 -3.55 -14.46 7.50
N ALA A 47 -3.72 -14.35 8.80
CA ALA A 47 -2.92 -13.45 9.61
C ALA A 47 -1.74 -14.15 10.29
N ALA A 48 -0.60 -13.48 10.32
CA ALA A 48 0.49 -13.77 11.24
C ALA A 48 0.52 -12.70 12.33
N GLU A 49 0.74 -13.11 13.56
CA GLU A 49 0.89 -12.22 14.69
C GLU A 49 2.38 -11.87 14.90
N LEU A 50 2.68 -10.58 14.93
CA LEU A 50 4.03 -10.09 15.19
C LEU A 50 4.06 -9.23 16.46
N HIS A 51 4.83 -9.67 17.44
CA HIS A 51 5.16 -8.91 18.64
C HIS A 51 6.32 -7.95 18.34
N TYR A 52 6.04 -6.86 17.63
CA TYR A 52 7.05 -5.92 17.13
C TYR A 52 7.95 -5.35 18.23
N THR A 53 7.45 -5.19 19.45
CA THR A 53 8.22 -4.68 20.59
C THR A 53 9.34 -5.62 21.05
N ARG A 54 9.27 -6.90 20.71
CA ARG A 54 10.30 -7.92 20.97
C ARG A 54 11.26 -8.12 19.81
N ILE A 55 11.04 -7.40 18.71
CA ILE A 55 11.83 -7.51 17.49
C ILE A 55 12.54 -6.17 17.27
N PRO A 56 13.88 -6.13 17.16
CA PRO A 56 14.58 -4.91 16.82
C PRO A 56 14.04 -4.33 15.51
N GLN A 57 13.85 -3.01 15.45
CA GLN A 57 13.24 -2.31 14.33
C GLN A 57 13.89 -2.64 12.98
N ALA A 58 15.21 -2.82 12.96
CA ALA A 58 15.97 -3.18 11.76
C ALA A 58 15.53 -4.51 11.12
N TYR A 59 14.81 -5.37 11.86
CA TYR A 59 14.34 -6.68 11.37
C TYR A 59 12.85 -6.71 11.04
N TRP A 60 12.09 -5.62 11.22
CA TRP A 60 10.64 -5.64 11.00
C TRP A 60 10.28 -5.97 9.56
N GLU A 61 10.91 -5.32 8.60
CA GLU A 61 10.69 -5.57 7.17
C GLU A 61 10.95 -7.04 6.83
N HIS A 62 12.10 -7.56 7.22
CA HIS A 62 12.46 -8.96 6.99
C HIS A 62 11.43 -9.94 7.59
N ARG A 63 10.90 -9.67 8.79
CA ARG A 63 9.86 -10.50 9.42
C ARG A 63 8.55 -10.47 8.64
N ILE A 64 8.15 -9.30 8.15
CA ILE A 64 6.95 -9.14 7.32
C ILE A 64 7.13 -9.90 5.99
N GLU A 65 8.27 -9.82 5.36
CA GLU A 65 8.58 -10.56 4.14
C GLU A 65 8.53 -12.07 4.34
N MET A 66 9.05 -12.56 5.46
CA MET A 66 8.94 -13.98 5.82
C MET A 66 7.48 -14.41 5.99
N CYS A 67 6.65 -13.63 6.66
CA CYS A 67 5.22 -13.91 6.79
C CYS A 67 4.54 -13.97 5.42
N LYS A 68 4.86 -13.03 4.52
CA LYS A 68 4.36 -13.02 3.15
C LYS A 68 4.81 -14.27 2.38
N ALA A 69 6.06 -14.68 2.51
CA ALA A 69 6.59 -15.88 1.87
C ALA A 69 5.90 -17.17 2.36
N LEU A 70 5.43 -17.19 3.61
CA LEU A 70 4.62 -18.27 4.18
C LEU A 70 3.14 -18.26 3.70
N GLY A 71 2.76 -17.31 2.86
CA GLY A 71 1.40 -17.19 2.33
C GLY A 71 0.44 -16.39 3.21
N MET A 72 0.94 -15.66 4.21
CA MET A 72 0.14 -14.73 4.99
C MET A 72 -0.16 -13.47 4.18
N ASN A 73 -1.37 -12.95 4.30
CA ASN A 73 -1.81 -11.73 3.62
C ASN A 73 -2.15 -10.60 4.59
N THR A 74 -2.05 -10.87 5.88
CA THR A 74 -2.41 -9.95 6.95
C THR A 74 -1.39 -10.07 8.09
N ILE A 75 -1.03 -8.96 8.69
CA ILE A 75 -0.23 -8.92 9.92
C ILE A 75 -1.13 -8.40 11.05
N CYS A 76 -1.17 -9.16 12.15
CA CYS A 76 -1.81 -8.74 13.39
C CYS A 76 -0.73 -8.25 14.35
N ILE A 77 -0.93 -7.08 14.94
CA ILE A 77 -0.04 -6.51 15.93
C ILE A 77 -0.84 -6.02 17.15
N TYR A 78 -0.24 -6.09 18.32
CA TYR A 78 -0.73 -5.39 19.51
C TYR A 78 0.03 -4.09 19.67
N ILE A 79 -0.69 -2.98 19.76
CA ILE A 79 -0.10 -1.67 20.02
C ILE A 79 -0.02 -1.50 21.54
N PHE A 80 1.21 -1.46 22.05
CA PHE A 80 1.46 -1.29 23.48
C PHE A 80 1.49 0.19 23.80
N TRP A 81 0.43 0.67 24.41
CA TRP A 81 0.26 2.08 24.76
C TRP A 81 1.44 2.66 25.55
N ASN A 82 1.86 1.96 26.60
CA ASN A 82 2.96 2.35 27.47
C ASN A 82 4.33 2.46 26.79
N ILE A 83 4.47 1.98 25.54
CA ILE A 83 5.70 2.12 24.75
C ILE A 83 5.65 3.35 23.87
N HIS A 84 4.47 3.69 23.37
CA HIS A 84 4.28 4.78 22.41
C HIS A 84 3.94 6.12 23.07
N GLU A 85 3.37 6.09 24.25
CA GLU A 85 3.01 7.28 25.03
C GLU A 85 3.65 7.18 26.41
N GLN A 86 4.86 7.71 26.54
CA GLN A 86 5.64 7.65 27.75
C GLN A 86 5.37 8.83 28.70
N GLU A 87 4.79 9.92 28.19
CA GLU A 87 4.42 11.13 28.94
C GLU A 87 3.01 11.56 28.56
N GLU A 88 2.21 12.00 29.54
CA GLU A 88 0.87 12.58 29.35
C GLU A 88 0.97 14.04 28.85
#